data_95e4304262869452011bc42b1a4d5ea6
#
_entry.id   95e4304262869452011bc42b1a4d5ea6
#
_cell.length_a   1.000
_cell.length_b   1.000
_cell.length_c   1.000
_cell.angle_alpha   90.00
_cell.angle_beta   90.00
_cell.angle_gamma   90.00
#
_symmetry.space_group_name_H-M   'P 1'
#
loop_
_entity.id
_entity.type
_entity.pdbx_description
1 polymer ?
#
loop_
_entity_poly.entity_id
_entity_poly.type
_entity_poly.pdbx_seq_one_letter_code
_entity_poly.pdbx_strand_id
1 'polypeptide(L)'
;MCALGAMFTACSNEGNEVPDVTKGEKKTVFMKLDLKQQTRATEDELTTGTTAPVTNLHIYFYDDATKNIQKYVKVTNSTAPSISTLATGAQITDVPAVADRVLVRGNVPATISLPTGGLITAVENLDINIKTQNDKDNILLGHLAATINQWDGSGSAPIVGMSAQDKYAEVTLIPSVARIEIEGLQAQGAVSGFDLAGIYLTNFFEKLKMGDGNSINQIQYGTDVLKYEQDAPGTEYATVDAGKLYDKFDPALSAVGLEVTPSPSSKRWAYHAFQNEGTTANAQLQLVFKLSNITTTPGSGVTISGTQFLTVRGFKDSGTGDIVKLEKGKIYTISKANFKFDESNLTPVPNTDAVGVWLKVTVKPWEVVAVKPNL
;
A
#
# COMPACT_ATOMS: atom_id res chain seq x y z
N MET A 1 -52.31 -52.84 58.57
CA MET A 1 -50.84 -52.93 58.51
C MET A 1 -50.31 -51.99 57.45
N CYS A 2 -49.59 -50.93 57.90
CA CYS A 2 -49.09 -49.88 57.04
C CYS A 2 -47.79 -50.33 56.42
N ALA A 3 -47.66 -50.09 55.11
CA ALA A 3 -46.40 -50.17 54.42
C ALA A 3 -46.04 -48.76 53.91
N LEU A 4 -45.00 -48.15 54.52
CA LEU A 4 -44.45 -46.91 54.13
C LEU A 4 -43.52 -47.12 52.87
N GLY A 5 -43.89 -46.50 51.78
CA GLY A 5 -42.99 -46.39 50.60
C GLY A 5 -42.14 -45.14 50.70
N ALA A 6 -40.85 -45.31 50.84
CA ALA A 6 -39.89 -44.21 50.74
C ALA A 6 -39.68 -43.81 49.28
N MET A 7 -40.02 -42.57 48.96
CA MET A 7 -39.67 -41.94 47.67
C MET A 7 -38.24 -41.42 47.78
N PHE A 8 -37.31 -42.01 47.03
CA PHE A 8 -36.00 -41.42 46.76
C PHE A 8 -36.15 -40.38 45.63
N THR A 9 -36.11 -39.12 45.99
CA THR A 9 -35.87 -38.06 45.02
C THR A 9 -34.39 -38.09 44.62
N ALA A 10 -34.14 -38.62 43.45
CA ALA A 10 -32.84 -38.44 42.78
C ALA A 10 -32.75 -36.98 42.34
N CYS A 11 -31.96 -36.18 43.05
CA CYS A 11 -31.45 -34.91 42.49
C CYS A 11 -30.50 -35.25 41.35
N SER A 12 -30.97 -35.24 40.12
CA SER A 12 -30.11 -35.11 38.96
C SER A 12 -29.53 -33.71 39.01
N ASN A 13 -28.23 -33.66 39.28
CA ASN A 13 -27.45 -32.46 39.10
C ASN A 13 -27.25 -32.27 37.58
N GLU A 14 -28.33 -31.84 36.93
CA GLU A 14 -28.16 -31.30 35.57
C GLU A 14 -27.37 -30.04 35.73
N GLY A 15 -26.09 -30.13 35.33
CA GLY A 15 -25.26 -28.97 35.14
C GLY A 15 -26.04 -27.97 34.28
N ASN A 16 -26.30 -26.81 34.85
CA ASN A 16 -26.74 -25.66 34.09
C ASN A 16 -25.65 -25.36 33.02
N GLU A 17 -25.69 -26.12 31.92
CA GLU A 17 -25.20 -25.57 30.69
C GLU A 17 -26.15 -24.41 30.39
N VAL A 18 -25.68 -23.21 30.73
CA VAL A 18 -26.30 -21.98 30.19
C VAL A 18 -26.33 -22.18 28.69
N PRO A 19 -27.51 -22.29 28.07
CA PRO A 19 -27.57 -22.44 26.62
C PRO A 19 -26.78 -21.27 26.05
N ASP A 20 -25.79 -21.56 25.20
CA ASP A 20 -25.08 -20.52 24.48
C ASP A 20 -26.10 -19.90 23.48
N VAL A 21 -26.96 -19.04 24.03
CA VAL A 21 -28.06 -18.36 23.32
C VAL A 21 -27.57 -17.44 22.21
N THR A 22 -26.24 -17.23 22.13
CA THR A 22 -25.63 -16.38 21.06
C THR A 22 -25.32 -17.17 19.80
N LYS A 23 -25.27 -18.52 19.89
CA LYS A 23 -25.02 -19.41 18.75
C LYS A 23 -26.28 -19.59 17.92
N GLY A 24 -26.47 -18.77 16.92
CA GLY A 24 -27.63 -18.79 16.03
C GLY A 24 -28.38 -17.47 15.95
N GLU A 25 -28.21 -16.57 16.91
CA GLU A 25 -28.74 -15.21 16.82
C GLU A 25 -28.01 -14.41 15.73
N LYS A 26 -28.78 -13.60 15.05
CA LYS A 26 -28.27 -12.71 13.98
C LYS A 26 -28.51 -11.26 14.35
N LYS A 27 -27.59 -10.41 13.92
CA LYS A 27 -27.68 -8.96 14.08
C LYS A 27 -27.50 -8.26 12.73
N THR A 28 -27.93 -7.02 12.66
CA THR A 28 -27.61 -6.09 11.60
C THR A 28 -26.45 -5.21 12.06
N VAL A 29 -25.46 -5.04 11.20
CA VAL A 29 -24.32 -4.16 11.45
C VAL A 29 -24.35 -3.01 10.45
N PHE A 30 -24.44 -1.79 10.93
CA PHE A 30 -24.25 -0.59 10.12
C PHE A 30 -22.76 -0.45 9.82
N MET A 31 -22.42 -0.32 8.56
CA MET A 31 -21.03 -0.12 8.12
C MET A 31 -20.89 1.17 7.38
N LYS A 32 -19.81 1.90 7.67
CA LYS A 32 -19.40 3.06 6.92
C LYS A 32 -17.92 2.92 6.56
N LEU A 33 -17.61 3.19 5.30
CA LEU A 33 -16.25 3.26 4.81
C LEU A 33 -15.85 4.73 4.71
N ASP A 34 -14.79 5.10 5.40
CA ASP A 34 -14.20 6.42 5.26
C ASP A 34 -13.39 6.46 3.96
N LEU A 35 -14.01 7.06 2.94
CA LEU A 35 -13.48 7.22 1.60
C LEU A 35 -13.45 8.72 1.30
N LYS A 36 -12.28 9.32 1.25
CA LYS A 36 -12.15 10.74 0.91
C LYS A 36 -12.18 10.93 -0.60
N GLN A 37 -13.05 11.83 -1.06
CA GLN A 37 -13.33 12.03 -2.50
C GLN A 37 -12.33 12.99 -3.15
N GLN A 38 -11.74 12.62 -4.30
CA GLN A 38 -11.51 13.54 -5.45
C GLN A 38 -11.22 12.82 -6.78
N THR A 39 -11.24 13.60 -7.88
CA THR A 39 -11.36 13.19 -9.28
C THR A 39 -10.02 12.78 -9.94
N ARG A 40 -10.17 11.96 -11.00
CA ARG A 40 -9.18 11.33 -11.89
C ARG A 40 -8.03 12.22 -12.37
N ALA A 41 -6.85 11.61 -12.50
CA ALA A 41 -5.91 11.90 -13.58
C ALA A 41 -4.99 10.71 -13.91
N THR A 42 -4.72 10.53 -15.20
CA THR A 42 -3.64 9.75 -15.78
C THR A 42 -2.30 10.13 -15.16
N GLU A 43 -1.28 9.31 -15.20
CA GLU A 43 0.11 9.46 -14.67
C GLU A 43 0.65 10.89 -14.42
N ASP A 44 -0.23 11.82 -14.16
CA ASP A 44 0.04 13.15 -13.68
C ASP A 44 0.50 13.07 -12.22
N GLU A 45 1.17 14.12 -11.74
CA GLU A 45 1.39 14.28 -10.32
C GLU A 45 0.09 14.00 -9.59
N LEU A 46 0.11 13.03 -8.66
CA LEU A 46 -1.04 12.84 -7.80
C LEU A 46 -1.12 14.05 -6.85
N THR A 47 -1.97 15.02 -7.19
CA THR A 47 -2.22 16.18 -6.35
C THR A 47 -2.80 15.76 -5.00
N THR A 48 -2.67 16.59 -3.98
CA THR A 48 -3.32 16.36 -2.69
C THR A 48 -4.80 16.09 -2.92
N GLY A 49 -5.29 14.93 -2.45
CA GLY A 49 -6.67 14.48 -2.68
C GLY A 49 -6.85 13.53 -3.87
N THR A 50 -5.80 13.11 -4.58
CA THR A 50 -5.90 12.03 -5.55
C THR A 50 -6.03 10.69 -4.85
N THR A 51 -6.91 9.86 -5.32
CA THR A 51 -7.45 8.72 -4.60
C THR A 51 -7.22 7.43 -5.36
N ALA A 52 -6.95 6.34 -4.63
CA ALA A 52 -7.03 5.00 -5.17
C ALA A 52 -8.50 4.58 -5.31
N PRO A 53 -8.97 4.21 -6.51
CA PRO A 53 -10.36 3.81 -6.71
C PRO A 53 -10.63 2.47 -6.02
N VAL A 54 -11.85 2.32 -5.48
CA VAL A 54 -12.33 1.06 -4.91
C VAL A 54 -13.22 0.38 -5.93
N THR A 55 -12.82 -0.79 -6.41
CA THR A 55 -13.57 -1.58 -7.41
C THR A 55 -14.29 -2.78 -6.80
N ASN A 56 -13.74 -3.33 -5.74
CA ASN A 56 -14.33 -4.44 -4.99
C ASN A 56 -13.88 -4.37 -3.52
N LEU A 57 -14.71 -4.94 -2.65
CA LEU A 57 -14.45 -5.09 -1.24
C LEU A 57 -14.73 -6.52 -0.80
N HIS A 58 -13.91 -7.02 0.08
CA HIS A 58 -14.05 -8.29 0.77
C HIS A 58 -14.17 -8.00 2.26
N ILE A 59 -15.34 -8.25 2.85
CA ILE A 59 -15.70 -7.92 4.22
C ILE A 59 -15.84 -9.21 5.00
N TYR A 60 -15.09 -9.34 6.06
CA TYR A 60 -15.08 -10.50 6.95
C TYR A 60 -15.55 -10.08 8.34
N PHE A 61 -16.68 -10.63 8.77
CA PHE A 61 -17.11 -10.55 10.15
C PHE A 61 -16.61 -11.80 10.88
N TYR A 62 -15.91 -11.63 11.97
CA TYR A 62 -15.34 -12.75 12.71
C TYR A 62 -15.42 -12.55 14.21
N ASP A 63 -15.28 -13.62 14.95
CA ASP A 63 -15.18 -13.65 16.41
C ASP A 63 -13.72 -13.53 16.80
N ASP A 64 -13.36 -12.50 17.56
CA ASP A 64 -11.97 -12.21 17.94
C ASP A 64 -11.38 -13.28 18.87
N ALA A 65 -12.21 -13.92 19.69
CA ALA A 65 -11.76 -14.95 20.62
C ALA A 65 -11.37 -16.25 19.91
N THR A 66 -12.18 -16.69 18.95
CA THR A 66 -11.96 -17.97 18.23
C THR A 66 -11.24 -17.76 16.89
N LYS A 67 -11.18 -16.52 16.41
CA LYS A 67 -10.67 -16.15 15.07
C LYS A 67 -11.49 -16.77 13.92
N ASN A 68 -12.66 -17.32 14.18
CA ASN A 68 -13.51 -17.92 13.15
C ASN A 68 -14.24 -16.84 12.34
N ILE A 69 -14.18 -16.95 11.03
CA ILE A 69 -15.00 -16.17 10.10
C ILE A 69 -16.46 -16.60 10.28
N GLN A 70 -17.30 -15.66 10.68
CA GLN A 70 -18.73 -15.88 10.91
C GLN A 70 -19.56 -15.51 9.70
N LYS A 71 -19.11 -14.52 8.92
CA LYS A 71 -19.73 -14.10 7.66
C LYS A 71 -18.72 -13.44 6.75
N TYR A 72 -18.82 -13.78 5.48
CA TYR A 72 -18.08 -13.14 4.39
C TYR A 72 -19.05 -12.45 3.43
N VAL A 73 -18.73 -11.23 3.01
CA VAL A 73 -19.51 -10.46 2.04
C VAL A 73 -18.56 -9.86 1.01
N LYS A 74 -18.84 -10.13 -0.26
CA LYS A 74 -18.16 -9.42 -1.36
C LYS A 74 -19.06 -8.29 -1.84
N VAL A 75 -18.52 -7.08 -1.90
CA VAL A 75 -19.23 -5.88 -2.32
C VAL A 75 -18.56 -5.28 -3.56
N THR A 76 -19.37 -4.91 -4.53
CA THR A 76 -18.97 -4.21 -5.75
C THR A 76 -19.95 -3.05 -5.98
N ASN A 77 -19.77 -2.30 -7.06
CA ASN A 77 -20.73 -1.25 -7.42
C ASN A 77 -22.09 -1.77 -7.87
N SER A 78 -22.18 -3.07 -8.24
CA SER A 78 -23.42 -3.74 -8.68
C SER A 78 -24.10 -4.59 -7.61
N THR A 79 -23.56 -4.67 -6.39
CA THR A 79 -24.17 -5.41 -5.27
C THR A 79 -25.09 -4.52 -4.43
N ALA A 80 -25.89 -5.12 -3.57
CA ALA A 80 -26.65 -4.45 -2.52
C ALA A 80 -26.16 -4.96 -1.14
N PRO A 81 -25.55 -4.12 -0.28
CA PRO A 81 -25.16 -2.73 -0.56
C PRO A 81 -24.05 -2.61 -1.60
N SER A 82 -23.99 -1.47 -2.28
CA SER A 82 -22.89 -1.12 -3.18
C SER A 82 -21.74 -0.45 -2.42
N ILE A 83 -20.57 -0.32 -3.08
CA ILE A 83 -19.44 0.43 -2.50
C ILE A 83 -19.83 1.87 -2.18
N SER A 84 -20.57 2.53 -3.07
CA SER A 84 -21.02 3.92 -2.87
C SER A 84 -21.99 4.08 -1.69
N THR A 85 -22.86 3.09 -1.45
CA THR A 85 -23.76 3.13 -0.29
C THR A 85 -22.99 2.88 1.02
N LEU A 86 -21.98 2.00 1.02
CA LEU A 86 -21.12 1.82 2.18
C LEU A 86 -20.30 3.07 2.52
N ALA A 87 -19.93 3.88 1.54
CA ALA A 87 -19.22 5.14 1.77
C ALA A 87 -20.08 6.16 2.56
N THR A 88 -21.39 6.11 2.43
CA THR A 88 -22.34 6.96 3.18
C THR A 88 -22.91 6.31 4.42
N GLY A 89 -22.78 5.00 4.51
CA GLY A 89 -23.31 4.15 5.56
C GLY A 89 -24.42 3.23 5.05
N ALA A 90 -24.26 1.92 5.28
CA ALA A 90 -25.22 0.92 4.86
C ALA A 90 -25.30 -0.22 5.89
N GLN A 91 -26.40 -0.96 5.85
CA GLN A 91 -26.63 -2.12 6.70
C GLN A 91 -26.12 -3.40 6.05
N ILE A 92 -25.42 -4.22 6.83
CA ILE A 92 -25.13 -5.61 6.52
C ILE A 92 -25.99 -6.46 7.47
N THR A 93 -26.98 -7.13 6.92
CA THR A 93 -27.92 -7.99 7.67
C THR A 93 -27.34 -9.38 7.92
N ASP A 94 -27.99 -10.18 8.73
CA ASP A 94 -27.64 -11.59 8.98
C ASP A 94 -26.20 -11.84 9.43
N VAL A 95 -25.60 -10.91 10.16
CA VAL A 95 -24.30 -11.12 10.81
C VAL A 95 -24.52 -11.91 12.09
N PRO A 96 -23.89 -13.07 12.30
CA PRO A 96 -23.98 -13.81 13.55
C PRO A 96 -23.64 -12.95 14.77
N ALA A 97 -24.40 -13.06 15.85
CA ALA A 97 -24.26 -12.21 17.03
C ALA A 97 -22.88 -12.29 17.68
N VAL A 98 -22.21 -13.44 17.57
CA VAL A 98 -20.86 -13.67 18.13
C VAL A 98 -19.76 -12.89 17.39
N ALA A 99 -19.98 -12.44 16.15
CA ALA A 99 -19.00 -11.64 15.45
C ALA A 99 -18.82 -10.27 16.13
N ASP A 100 -17.63 -9.94 16.56
CA ASP A 100 -17.29 -8.69 17.25
C ASP A 100 -16.25 -7.86 16.51
N ARG A 101 -15.67 -8.40 15.43
CA ARG A 101 -14.68 -7.76 14.57
C ARG A 101 -15.10 -7.77 13.11
N VAL A 102 -14.59 -6.80 12.37
CA VAL A 102 -14.70 -6.73 10.92
C VAL A 102 -13.36 -6.41 10.29
N LEU A 103 -12.93 -7.24 9.32
CA LEU A 103 -11.77 -7.02 8.48
C LEU A 103 -12.27 -6.68 7.07
N VAL A 104 -11.76 -5.59 6.48
CA VAL A 104 -12.10 -5.18 5.12
C VAL A 104 -10.84 -5.11 4.27
N ARG A 105 -10.92 -5.67 3.06
CA ARG A 105 -9.88 -5.56 2.02
C ARG A 105 -10.51 -5.14 0.71
N GLY A 106 -9.94 -4.10 0.11
CA GLY A 106 -10.36 -3.60 -1.20
C GLY A 106 -9.33 -3.92 -2.28
N ASN A 107 -9.78 -4.07 -3.50
CA ASN A 107 -8.95 -4.28 -4.68
C ASN A 107 -7.98 -5.47 -4.54
N VAL A 108 -8.46 -6.56 -3.92
CA VAL A 108 -7.64 -7.77 -3.81
C VAL A 108 -7.36 -8.30 -5.22
N PRO A 109 -6.10 -8.58 -5.58
CA PRO A 109 -5.76 -9.10 -6.90
C PRO A 109 -6.54 -10.38 -7.22
N ALA A 110 -7.06 -10.49 -8.44
CA ALA A 110 -7.88 -11.64 -8.88
C ALA A 110 -7.12 -12.98 -8.82
N THR A 111 -5.80 -12.93 -8.79
CA THR A 111 -4.93 -14.12 -8.65
C THR A 111 -4.90 -14.68 -7.22
N ILE A 112 -5.42 -13.94 -6.23
CA ILE A 112 -5.46 -14.35 -4.83
C ILE A 112 -6.79 -15.05 -4.55
N SER A 113 -6.71 -16.33 -4.16
CA SER A 113 -7.86 -17.08 -3.69
C SER A 113 -8.14 -16.75 -2.22
N LEU A 114 -9.25 -16.07 -1.96
CA LEU A 114 -9.64 -15.66 -0.62
C LEU A 114 -10.49 -16.74 0.06
N PRO A 115 -10.14 -17.18 1.28
CA PRO A 115 -11.02 -18.01 2.11
C PRO A 115 -12.32 -17.26 2.40
N THR A 116 -13.44 -17.96 2.35
CA THR A 116 -14.79 -17.42 2.70
C THR A 116 -15.32 -17.95 4.03
N GLY A 117 -14.53 -18.80 4.70
CA GLY A 117 -14.81 -19.41 6.00
C GLY A 117 -13.53 -19.91 6.65
N GLY A 118 -13.65 -20.54 7.80
CA GLY A 118 -12.51 -20.97 8.61
C GLY A 118 -11.90 -19.83 9.43
N LEU A 119 -10.61 -19.87 9.69
CA LEU A 119 -9.93 -18.87 10.51
C LEU A 119 -9.60 -17.61 9.71
N ILE A 120 -9.82 -16.43 10.29
CA ILE A 120 -9.44 -15.14 9.70
C ILE A 120 -7.92 -15.05 9.45
N THR A 121 -7.12 -15.75 10.25
CA THR A 121 -5.66 -15.83 10.08
C THR A 121 -5.25 -16.44 8.75
N ALA A 122 -6.11 -17.26 8.11
CA ALA A 122 -5.86 -17.76 6.77
C ALA A 122 -5.92 -16.64 5.72
N VAL A 123 -6.76 -15.62 5.92
CA VAL A 123 -6.80 -14.41 5.09
C VAL A 123 -5.61 -13.51 5.42
N GLU A 124 -5.34 -13.30 6.71
CA GLU A 124 -4.29 -12.42 7.19
C GLU A 124 -2.89 -12.86 6.73
N ASN A 125 -2.66 -14.17 6.62
CA ASN A 125 -1.37 -14.74 6.23
C ASN A 125 -1.15 -14.80 4.72
N LEU A 126 -2.10 -14.38 3.89
CA LEU A 126 -1.91 -14.34 2.44
C LEU A 126 -0.83 -13.32 2.06
N ASP A 127 0.03 -13.72 1.14
CA ASP A 127 1.08 -12.87 0.59
C ASP A 127 0.55 -12.10 -0.62
N ILE A 128 0.75 -10.80 -0.63
CA ILE A 128 0.51 -9.94 -1.78
C ILE A 128 1.87 -9.60 -2.39
N ASN A 129 2.06 -9.93 -3.65
CA ASN A 129 3.30 -9.61 -4.36
C ASN A 129 3.25 -8.18 -4.91
N ILE A 130 4.35 -7.44 -4.82
CA ILE A 130 4.47 -6.05 -5.28
C ILE A 130 4.13 -5.90 -6.77
N LYS A 131 4.40 -6.90 -7.60
CA LYS A 131 4.06 -6.89 -9.02
C LYS A 131 2.56 -6.73 -9.30
N THR A 132 1.69 -7.14 -8.36
CA THR A 132 0.25 -6.95 -8.47
C THR A 132 -0.21 -5.56 -8.06
N GLN A 133 0.71 -4.71 -7.59
CA GLN A 133 0.48 -3.36 -7.11
C GLN A 133 1.04 -2.30 -8.06
N ASN A 134 1.19 -2.63 -9.34
CA ASN A 134 1.82 -1.79 -10.34
C ASN A 134 0.87 -0.74 -10.94
N ASP A 135 -0.43 -0.88 -10.77
CA ASP A 135 -1.44 0.04 -11.27
C ASP A 135 -2.09 0.83 -10.13
N LYS A 136 -2.01 2.18 -10.18
CA LYS A 136 -2.61 3.07 -9.18
C LYS A 136 -4.12 2.83 -8.98
N ASP A 137 -4.80 2.31 -10.00
CA ASP A 137 -6.24 2.07 -9.98
C ASP A 137 -6.61 0.69 -9.39
N ASN A 138 -5.62 -0.18 -9.13
CA ASN A 138 -5.81 -1.53 -8.60
C ASN A 138 -4.97 -1.82 -7.35
N ILE A 139 -4.57 -0.78 -6.62
CA ILE A 139 -3.83 -0.94 -5.37
C ILE A 139 -4.69 -1.64 -4.33
N LEU A 140 -4.11 -2.65 -3.66
CA LEU A 140 -4.72 -3.26 -2.48
C LEU A 140 -5.00 -2.20 -1.43
N LEU A 141 -6.23 -2.20 -0.93
CA LEU A 141 -6.70 -1.30 0.11
C LEU A 141 -6.97 -2.10 1.39
N GLY A 142 -6.56 -1.55 2.52
CA GLY A 142 -6.82 -2.20 3.78
C GLY A 142 -6.49 -1.33 4.98
N HIS A 143 -6.90 -1.81 6.13
CA HIS A 143 -6.56 -1.29 7.45
C HIS A 143 -6.61 -2.44 8.45
N LEU A 144 -6.24 -2.17 9.69
CA LEU A 144 -6.45 -3.12 10.78
C LEU A 144 -7.93 -3.44 10.95
N ALA A 145 -8.24 -4.60 11.51
CA ALA A 145 -9.62 -4.99 11.79
C ALA A 145 -10.27 -3.99 12.76
N ALA A 146 -11.50 -3.59 12.43
CA ALA A 146 -12.30 -2.71 13.26
C ALA A 146 -13.16 -3.50 14.27
N THR A 147 -13.44 -2.91 15.42
CA THR A 147 -14.40 -3.43 16.39
C THR A 147 -15.83 -3.14 15.95
N ILE A 148 -16.72 -4.07 16.15
CA ILE A 148 -18.15 -3.84 16.01
C ILE A 148 -18.65 -3.25 17.32
N ASN A 149 -18.99 -1.96 17.30
CA ASN A 149 -19.44 -1.21 18.45
C ASN A 149 -20.97 -1.23 18.56
N GLN A 150 -21.47 -0.85 19.71
CA GLN A 150 -22.89 -0.57 19.95
C GLN A 150 -23.08 0.90 20.22
N TRP A 151 -24.03 1.56 19.54
CA TRP A 151 -24.37 2.91 19.85
C TRP A 151 -25.35 2.95 21.02
N ASP A 152 -25.06 3.73 22.04
CA ASP A 152 -25.87 3.86 23.25
C ASP A 152 -27.06 4.82 23.09
N GLY A 153 -27.14 5.50 21.95
CA GLY A 153 -28.19 6.49 21.66
C GLY A 153 -27.84 7.91 22.11
N SER A 154 -26.65 8.14 22.66
CA SER A 154 -26.21 9.49 23.08
C SER A 154 -25.52 10.24 21.95
N GLY A 155 -25.77 11.54 21.85
CA GLY A 155 -25.18 12.38 20.82
C GLY A 155 -25.71 12.10 19.39
N SER A 156 -24.93 12.48 18.41
CA SER A 156 -25.25 12.19 16.99
C SER A 156 -24.96 10.74 16.66
N ALA A 157 -25.85 10.10 15.90
CA ALA A 157 -25.62 8.73 15.42
C ALA A 157 -24.33 8.67 14.58
N PRO A 158 -23.43 7.68 14.82
CA PRO A 158 -22.21 7.51 14.05
C PRO A 158 -22.49 7.33 12.55
N ILE A 159 -23.58 6.65 12.22
CA ILE A 159 -24.04 6.44 10.85
C ILE A 159 -25.51 6.84 10.76
N VAL A 160 -25.87 7.53 9.69
CA VAL A 160 -27.24 8.00 9.47
C VAL A 160 -28.22 6.81 9.43
N GLY A 161 -29.36 6.96 10.13
CA GLY A 161 -30.41 5.95 10.19
C GLY A 161 -30.26 4.92 11.32
N MET A 162 -29.25 5.06 12.17
CA MET A 162 -29.10 4.23 13.36
C MET A 162 -30.08 4.63 14.45
N SER A 163 -30.51 3.64 15.22
CA SER A 163 -31.26 3.77 16.48
C SER A 163 -30.39 3.34 17.66
N ALA A 164 -30.72 3.77 18.85
CA ALA A 164 -30.05 3.31 20.07
C ALA A 164 -30.01 1.76 20.13
N GLN A 165 -28.89 1.21 20.57
CA GLN A 165 -28.55 -0.22 20.62
C GLN A 165 -28.16 -0.86 19.27
N ASP A 166 -28.21 -0.12 18.15
CA ASP A 166 -27.72 -0.64 16.87
C ASP A 166 -26.20 -0.89 16.91
N LYS A 167 -25.77 -1.92 16.17
CA LYS A 167 -24.36 -2.27 16.02
C LYS A 167 -23.78 -1.58 14.79
N TYR A 168 -22.54 -1.08 14.92
CA TYR A 168 -21.87 -0.40 13.81
C TYR A 168 -20.38 -0.67 13.78
N ALA A 169 -19.78 -0.49 12.60
CA ALA A 169 -18.34 -0.44 12.39
C ALA A 169 -17.99 0.65 11.37
N GLU A 170 -17.02 1.47 11.72
CA GLU A 170 -16.40 2.44 10.82
C GLU A 170 -15.02 1.91 10.42
N VAL A 171 -14.77 1.84 9.12
CA VAL A 171 -13.54 1.28 8.56
C VAL A 171 -12.90 2.29 7.64
N THR A 172 -11.69 2.72 7.96
CA THR A 172 -10.86 3.53 7.07
C THR A 172 -10.07 2.60 6.15
N LEU A 173 -10.11 2.85 4.84
CA LEU A 173 -9.29 2.14 3.86
C LEU A 173 -8.11 3.03 3.45
N ILE A 174 -6.92 2.44 3.44
CA ILE A 174 -5.70 3.09 2.96
C ILE A 174 -5.00 2.22 1.93
N PRO A 175 -4.31 2.80 0.94
CA PRO A 175 -3.43 2.05 0.04
C PRO A 175 -2.38 1.27 0.82
N SER A 176 -2.17 0.01 0.46
CA SER A 176 -1.18 -0.86 1.12
C SER A 176 0.26 -0.60 0.65
N VAL A 177 0.45 0.32 -0.27
CA VAL A 177 1.76 0.76 -0.78
C VAL A 177 2.00 2.23 -0.50
N ALA A 178 3.28 2.60 -0.53
CA ALA A 178 3.74 3.96 -0.74
C ALA A 178 3.89 4.22 -2.23
N ARG A 179 3.74 5.49 -2.65
CA ARG A 179 4.02 5.92 -4.02
C ARG A 179 5.14 6.95 -4.02
N ILE A 180 6.12 6.74 -4.89
CA ILE A 180 7.25 7.64 -5.09
C ILE A 180 7.06 8.30 -6.45
N GLU A 181 7.06 9.62 -6.50
CA GLU A 181 6.91 10.43 -7.71
C GLU A 181 8.16 11.26 -7.94
N ILE A 182 8.74 11.19 -9.13
CA ILE A 182 9.95 11.90 -9.52
C ILE A 182 9.62 12.87 -10.63
N GLU A 183 9.85 14.15 -10.38
CA GLU A 183 9.58 15.24 -11.31
C GLU A 183 10.65 15.36 -12.41
N GLY A 184 11.86 14.93 -12.09
CA GLY A 184 13.03 15.00 -12.96
C GLY A 184 14.30 15.03 -12.15
N LEU A 185 15.44 15.10 -12.84
CA LEU A 185 16.77 15.29 -12.24
C LEU A 185 17.57 16.31 -13.02
N GLN A 186 18.51 16.98 -12.34
CA GLN A 186 19.33 18.05 -12.90
C GLN A 186 20.79 17.83 -12.58
N ALA A 187 21.64 17.94 -13.59
CA ALA A 187 23.09 17.98 -13.39
C ALA A 187 23.57 19.36 -12.97
N GLN A 188 24.69 19.39 -12.28
CA GLN A 188 25.42 20.58 -11.88
C GLN A 188 26.94 20.29 -11.86
N GLY A 189 27.76 21.21 -11.35
CA GLY A 189 29.21 21.03 -11.23
C GLY A 189 29.91 20.96 -12.60
N ALA A 190 30.78 19.98 -12.77
CA ALA A 190 31.49 19.76 -14.01
C ALA A 190 30.68 19.01 -15.07
N VAL A 191 29.53 18.41 -14.74
CA VAL A 191 28.69 17.72 -15.72
C VAL A 191 28.03 18.73 -16.64
N SER A 192 28.26 18.62 -17.95
CA SER A 192 27.73 19.52 -18.98
C SER A 192 26.65 18.88 -19.88
N GLY A 193 26.46 17.57 -19.78
CA GLY A 193 25.40 16.82 -20.49
C GLY A 193 25.38 15.37 -20.06
N PHE A 194 24.22 14.72 -20.22
CA PHE A 194 24.04 13.30 -19.92
C PHE A 194 22.75 12.78 -20.55
N ASP A 195 22.67 11.47 -20.69
CA ASP A 195 21.43 10.76 -21.03
C ASP A 195 21.00 9.88 -19.85
N LEU A 196 19.70 9.87 -19.54
CA LEU A 196 19.10 8.96 -18.57
C LEU A 196 18.66 7.68 -19.29
N ALA A 197 19.34 6.57 -18.99
CA ALA A 197 19.08 5.27 -19.60
C ALA A 197 18.13 4.40 -18.80
N GLY A 198 17.95 4.65 -17.50
CA GLY A 198 16.99 3.92 -16.68
C GLY A 198 16.92 4.38 -15.24
N ILE A 199 15.83 4.01 -14.58
CA ILE A 199 15.56 4.22 -13.15
C ILE A 199 15.18 2.87 -12.57
N TYR A 200 15.79 2.48 -11.46
CA TYR A 200 15.59 1.17 -10.84
C TYR A 200 15.39 1.31 -9.34
N LEU A 201 14.45 0.54 -8.78
CA LEU A 201 14.31 0.39 -7.34
C LEU A 201 15.18 -0.78 -6.87
N THR A 202 15.79 -0.63 -5.71
CA THR A 202 16.45 -1.71 -4.97
C THR A 202 16.20 -1.54 -3.48
N ASN A 203 16.47 -2.55 -2.68
CA ASN A 203 16.12 -2.62 -1.26
C ASN A 203 14.60 -2.48 -1.01
N PHE A 204 13.78 -2.93 -1.94
CA PHE A 204 12.33 -2.97 -1.80
C PHE A 204 11.86 -4.32 -1.25
N PHE A 205 10.67 -4.36 -0.68
CA PHE A 205 10.04 -5.61 -0.25
C PHE A 205 9.19 -6.20 -1.37
N GLU A 206 9.40 -7.49 -1.66
CA GLU A 206 8.67 -8.22 -2.69
C GLU A 206 7.21 -8.49 -2.30
N LYS A 207 6.98 -8.72 -1.00
CA LYS A 207 5.70 -9.19 -0.49
C LYS A 207 5.23 -8.41 0.72
N LEU A 208 3.90 -8.41 0.89
CA LEU A 208 3.19 -7.86 2.03
C LEU A 208 2.23 -8.92 2.58
N LYS A 209 2.17 -9.09 3.90
CA LYS A 209 1.11 -9.87 4.56
C LYS A 209 -0.21 -9.10 4.53
N MET A 210 -1.30 -9.76 4.11
CA MET A 210 -2.60 -9.11 3.95
C MET A 210 -3.19 -8.64 5.29
N GLY A 211 -2.86 -9.28 6.40
CA GLY A 211 -3.41 -8.98 7.73
C GLY A 211 -2.89 -7.68 8.31
N ASP A 212 -1.69 -7.70 8.78
CA ASP A 212 -1.05 -6.57 9.49
C ASP A 212 -0.32 -5.62 8.54
N GLY A 213 -0.12 -6.03 7.29
CA GLY A 213 0.61 -5.25 6.29
C GLY A 213 2.12 -5.30 6.48
N ASN A 214 2.64 -6.30 7.17
CA ASN A 214 4.08 -6.48 7.30
C ASN A 214 4.72 -6.81 5.97
N SER A 215 5.72 -6.00 5.60
CA SER A 215 6.53 -6.19 4.41
C SER A 215 7.57 -7.29 4.64
N ILE A 216 7.67 -8.23 3.72
CA ILE A 216 8.57 -9.38 3.80
C ILE A 216 9.33 -9.60 2.50
N ASN A 217 10.44 -10.33 2.58
CA ASN A 217 11.31 -10.66 1.47
C ASN A 217 11.89 -9.41 0.79
N GLN A 218 12.87 -8.78 1.45
CA GLN A 218 13.57 -7.61 0.90
C GLN A 218 14.49 -8.03 -0.24
N ILE A 219 14.36 -7.36 -1.39
CA ILE A 219 15.17 -7.56 -2.58
C ILE A 219 16.23 -6.48 -2.67
N GLN A 220 17.49 -6.91 -2.69
CA GLN A 220 18.66 -6.03 -2.78
C GLN A 220 19.51 -6.45 -3.97
N TYR A 221 19.72 -5.53 -4.91
CA TYR A 221 20.58 -5.80 -6.07
C TYR A 221 22.04 -5.44 -5.80
N GLY A 222 22.30 -4.65 -4.77
CA GLY A 222 23.66 -4.27 -4.36
C GLY A 222 24.44 -3.60 -5.47
N THR A 223 25.72 -3.97 -5.60
CA THR A 223 26.64 -3.42 -6.59
C THR A 223 26.71 -4.21 -7.91
N ASP A 224 25.83 -5.16 -8.13
CA ASP A 224 25.80 -5.99 -9.33
C ASP A 224 25.35 -5.17 -10.55
N VAL A 225 26.31 -4.67 -11.30
CA VAL A 225 26.09 -3.81 -12.49
C VAL A 225 25.19 -4.48 -13.52
N LEU A 226 25.27 -5.80 -13.68
CA LEU A 226 24.48 -6.52 -14.67
C LEU A 226 22.98 -6.41 -14.40
N LYS A 227 22.58 -6.26 -13.16
CA LYS A 227 21.15 -6.08 -12.78
C LYS A 227 20.58 -4.73 -13.20
N TYR A 228 21.43 -3.76 -13.52
CA TYR A 228 21.04 -2.41 -13.94
C TYR A 228 21.43 -2.12 -15.41
N GLU A 229 22.05 -3.06 -16.11
CA GLU A 229 22.49 -2.90 -17.49
C GLU A 229 21.74 -3.75 -18.49
N GLN A 230 21.19 -4.88 -18.05
CA GLN A 230 20.51 -5.81 -18.94
C GLN A 230 19.25 -5.20 -19.56
N ASP A 231 18.93 -5.65 -20.77
CA ASP A 231 17.72 -5.25 -21.49
C ASP A 231 16.44 -5.66 -20.77
N ALA A 232 16.46 -6.77 -20.06
CA ALA A 232 15.56 -7.10 -18.97
C ALA A 232 16.42 -7.15 -17.71
N PRO A 233 16.28 -6.24 -16.75
CA PRO A 233 17.04 -6.34 -15.51
C PRO A 233 16.69 -7.67 -14.88
N GLY A 234 17.67 -8.51 -14.71
CA GLY A 234 17.69 -9.79 -14.06
C GLY A 234 16.40 -10.60 -13.96
N THR A 235 16.50 -11.82 -13.63
CA THR A 235 15.32 -12.67 -13.35
C THR A 235 14.48 -12.14 -12.19
N GLU A 236 15.08 -11.36 -11.30
CA GLU A 236 14.42 -10.73 -10.17
C GLU A 236 13.34 -9.74 -10.60
N TYR A 237 13.65 -8.83 -11.53
CA TYR A 237 12.65 -7.91 -12.08
C TYR A 237 11.61 -8.65 -12.93
N ALA A 238 12.02 -9.66 -13.68
CA ALA A 238 11.09 -10.47 -14.47
C ALA A 238 10.07 -11.23 -13.59
N THR A 239 10.45 -11.60 -12.36
CA THR A 239 9.57 -12.31 -11.43
C THR A 239 8.72 -11.40 -10.57
N VAL A 240 9.21 -10.20 -10.19
CA VAL A 240 8.50 -9.26 -9.30
C VAL A 240 7.77 -8.16 -10.04
N ASP A 241 8.10 -7.97 -11.28
CA ASP A 241 7.60 -7.09 -12.30
C ASP A 241 8.21 -5.75 -12.49
N ALA A 242 8.19 -5.57 -13.72
CA ALA A 242 8.80 -4.55 -14.46
C ALA A 242 8.14 -3.19 -14.33
N GLY A 243 6.87 -3.14 -14.48
CA GLY A 243 6.19 -1.91 -14.88
C GLY A 243 6.20 -0.76 -13.87
N LYS A 244 6.45 -1.03 -12.56
CA LYS A 244 6.44 -0.01 -11.50
C LYS A 244 7.62 -0.12 -10.54
N LEU A 245 8.60 -0.96 -10.85
CA LEU A 245 9.83 -1.11 -10.09
C LEU A 245 11.05 -0.62 -10.86
N TYR A 246 10.92 -0.40 -12.16
CA TYR A 246 11.94 0.23 -12.97
C TYR A 246 11.36 0.83 -14.25
N ASP A 247 12.12 1.76 -14.83
CA ASP A 247 11.97 2.23 -16.21
C ASP A 247 13.31 2.04 -16.93
N LYS A 248 13.23 1.51 -18.15
CA LYS A 248 14.33 1.49 -19.10
C LYS A 248 13.96 2.38 -20.28
N PHE A 249 14.85 3.29 -20.61
CA PHE A 249 14.63 4.22 -21.72
C PHE A 249 15.49 3.80 -22.92
N ASP A 250 14.80 3.47 -24.02
CA ASP A 250 15.43 3.12 -25.31
C ASP A 250 14.68 3.82 -26.43
N PRO A 251 15.27 4.88 -27.07
CA PRO A 251 16.57 5.46 -26.70
C PRO A 251 16.56 6.13 -25.33
N ALA A 252 17.73 6.25 -24.72
CA ALA A 252 17.93 6.99 -23.48
C ALA A 252 17.44 8.44 -23.61
N LEU A 253 16.95 9.01 -22.51
CA LEU A 253 16.41 10.36 -22.48
C LEU A 253 17.54 11.38 -22.36
N SER A 254 17.78 12.15 -23.41
CA SER A 254 18.84 13.16 -23.43
C SER A 254 18.46 14.40 -22.61
N ALA A 255 19.41 14.91 -21.84
CA ALA A 255 19.22 16.12 -21.06
C ALA A 255 19.08 17.36 -21.97
N VAL A 256 18.12 18.21 -21.64
CA VAL A 256 17.93 19.53 -22.25
C VAL A 256 18.31 20.60 -21.23
N GLY A 257 19.39 21.34 -21.46
CA GLY A 257 19.88 22.33 -20.52
C GLY A 257 20.26 21.76 -19.16
N LEU A 258 20.87 20.57 -19.11
CA LEU A 258 21.27 19.81 -17.92
C LEU A 258 20.10 19.15 -17.15
N GLU A 259 18.90 19.12 -17.70
CA GLU A 259 17.72 18.53 -17.04
C GLU A 259 17.16 17.38 -17.87
N VAL A 260 16.70 16.33 -17.18
CA VAL A 260 15.83 15.30 -17.76
C VAL A 260 14.54 15.28 -16.97
N THR A 261 13.41 15.32 -17.67
CA THR A 261 12.06 15.26 -17.11
C THR A 261 11.22 14.22 -17.84
N PRO A 262 10.17 13.69 -17.24
CA PRO A 262 9.17 12.91 -17.96
C PRO A 262 8.58 13.67 -19.16
N SER A 263 8.09 12.96 -20.16
CA SER A 263 7.40 13.57 -21.31
C SER A 263 5.92 13.19 -21.30
N PRO A 264 4.99 14.16 -21.31
CA PRO A 264 5.23 15.60 -21.11
C PRO A 264 5.70 15.94 -19.71
N SER A 265 6.31 17.13 -19.51
CA SER A 265 6.90 17.56 -18.23
C SER A 265 5.90 17.71 -17.08
N SER A 266 4.60 17.68 -17.37
CA SER A 266 3.55 17.60 -16.34
C SER A 266 3.41 16.22 -15.70
N LYS A 267 4.00 15.18 -16.31
CA LYS A 267 3.99 13.82 -15.77
C LYS A 267 5.09 13.58 -14.75
N ARG A 268 5.04 12.42 -14.12
CA ARG A 268 6.02 11.93 -13.13
C ARG A 268 6.44 10.51 -13.48
N TRP A 269 7.70 10.17 -13.22
CA TRP A 269 8.06 8.77 -13.05
C TRP A 269 7.56 8.33 -11.69
N ALA A 270 6.70 7.32 -11.66
CA ALA A 270 6.00 6.92 -10.46
C ALA A 270 6.18 5.43 -10.16
N TYR A 271 6.55 5.13 -8.93
CA TYR A 271 6.85 3.78 -8.47
C TYR A 271 6.06 3.47 -7.20
N HIS A 272 5.60 2.21 -7.08
CA HIS A 272 4.97 1.72 -5.86
C HIS A 272 5.94 0.83 -5.09
N ALA A 273 5.91 0.95 -3.77
CA ALA A 273 6.69 0.11 -2.89
C ALA A 273 5.92 -0.20 -1.61
N PHE A 274 6.14 -1.39 -1.05
CA PHE A 274 5.63 -1.68 0.29
C PHE A 274 6.37 -0.87 1.34
N GLN A 275 5.72 -0.69 2.49
CA GLN A 275 6.26 0.04 3.63
C GLN A 275 7.68 -0.42 3.95
N ASN A 276 8.57 0.54 4.19
CA ASN A 276 9.95 0.31 4.57
C ASN A 276 10.32 1.27 5.72
N GLU A 277 10.48 0.73 6.90
CA GLU A 277 10.79 1.48 8.12
C GLU A 277 12.29 1.60 8.41
N GLY A 278 13.14 1.15 7.48
CA GLY A 278 14.57 1.25 7.63
C GLY A 278 15.03 2.70 7.87
N THR A 279 15.92 2.91 8.82
CA THR A 279 16.49 4.22 9.17
C THR A 279 17.95 4.35 8.77
N THR A 280 18.56 3.29 8.27
CA THR A 280 19.92 3.29 7.77
C THR A 280 19.95 3.22 6.25
N ALA A 281 20.99 3.74 5.62
CA ALA A 281 21.13 3.75 4.17
C ALA A 281 20.97 2.38 3.50
N ASN A 282 21.42 1.31 4.18
CA ASN A 282 21.33 -0.05 3.64
C ASN A 282 19.99 -0.76 3.91
N ALA A 283 19.14 -0.18 4.75
CA ALA A 283 17.83 -0.73 5.09
C ALA A 283 16.69 -0.02 4.38
N GLN A 284 16.91 1.21 3.87
CA GLN A 284 15.89 1.97 3.14
C GLN A 284 15.77 1.51 1.70
N LEU A 285 14.59 1.75 1.12
CA LEU A 285 14.41 1.68 -0.32
C LEU A 285 15.36 2.67 -1.00
N GLN A 286 15.96 2.23 -2.08
CA GLN A 286 16.91 3.01 -2.85
C GLN A 286 16.48 3.13 -4.31
N LEU A 287 16.87 4.24 -4.93
CA LEU A 287 16.72 4.47 -6.36
C LEU A 287 18.10 4.50 -7.01
N VAL A 288 18.23 3.81 -8.13
CA VAL A 288 19.45 3.82 -8.94
C VAL A 288 19.11 4.36 -10.32
N PHE A 289 19.77 5.45 -10.70
CA PHE A 289 19.65 6.07 -12.02
C PHE A 289 20.85 5.66 -12.86
N LYS A 290 20.60 5.02 -14.00
CA LYS A 290 21.60 4.64 -14.95
C LYS A 290 21.78 5.77 -15.95
N LEU A 291 22.97 6.31 -16.04
CA LEU A 291 23.33 7.44 -16.90
C LEU A 291 24.35 7.03 -17.97
N SER A 292 24.22 7.57 -19.15
CA SER A 292 25.12 7.35 -20.27
C SER A 292 25.46 8.68 -20.97
N ASN A 293 26.39 8.65 -21.91
CA ASN A 293 26.80 9.81 -22.73
C ASN A 293 27.10 11.06 -21.89
N ILE A 294 27.75 10.87 -20.74
CA ILE A 294 28.06 11.98 -19.83
C ILE A 294 29.18 12.80 -20.41
N THR A 295 28.97 14.10 -20.52
CA THR A 295 29.97 15.07 -20.93
C THR A 295 30.31 15.99 -19.77
N THR A 296 31.55 16.51 -19.79
CA THR A 296 32.03 17.44 -18.76
C THR A 296 32.42 18.76 -19.37
N THR A 297 32.34 19.83 -18.58
CA THR A 297 32.73 21.18 -18.99
C THR A 297 34.20 21.18 -19.37
N PRO A 298 34.56 21.69 -20.57
CA PRO A 298 35.97 21.81 -20.99
C PRO A 298 36.79 22.59 -19.97
N GLY A 299 37.97 22.07 -19.60
CA GLY A 299 38.86 22.70 -18.63
C GLY A 299 38.49 22.42 -17.15
N SER A 300 37.47 21.68 -16.84
CA SER A 300 37.11 21.28 -15.47
C SER A 300 38.12 20.33 -14.82
N GLY A 301 38.98 19.67 -15.62
CA GLY A 301 39.88 18.62 -15.13
C GLY A 301 39.20 17.30 -14.81
N VAL A 302 37.88 17.20 -15.02
CA VAL A 302 37.07 15.99 -14.76
C VAL A 302 36.89 15.21 -16.05
N THR A 303 37.15 13.91 -15.99
CA THR A 303 36.90 12.97 -17.11
C THR A 303 36.01 11.86 -16.60
N ILE A 304 34.85 11.69 -17.25
CA ILE A 304 33.91 10.62 -16.98
C ILE A 304 33.75 9.80 -18.26
N SER A 305 33.78 8.49 -18.16
CA SER A 305 33.64 7.60 -19.31
C SER A 305 32.71 6.44 -19.02
N GLY A 306 32.05 5.96 -20.06
CA GLY A 306 31.13 4.82 -19.97
C GLY A 306 29.86 5.11 -19.21
N THR A 307 29.15 4.04 -18.88
CA THR A 307 27.93 4.10 -18.06
C THR A 307 28.29 4.45 -16.62
N GLN A 308 27.51 5.34 -16.03
CA GLN A 308 27.61 5.73 -14.63
C GLN A 308 26.28 5.53 -13.92
N PHE A 309 26.36 5.40 -12.61
CA PHE A 309 25.21 5.23 -11.75
C PHE A 309 25.17 6.34 -10.70
N LEU A 310 23.99 6.92 -10.56
CA LEU A 310 23.65 7.82 -9.46
C LEU A 310 22.75 7.03 -8.49
N THR A 311 23.21 6.83 -7.26
CA THR A 311 22.47 6.08 -6.25
C THR A 311 21.85 7.00 -5.23
N VAL A 312 20.53 6.93 -5.09
CA VAL A 312 19.77 7.57 -4.01
C VAL A 312 19.67 6.58 -2.87
N ARG A 313 20.31 6.90 -1.75
CA ARG A 313 20.42 6.02 -0.57
C ARG A 313 19.21 6.09 0.37
N GLY A 314 18.35 7.05 0.18
CA GLY A 314 17.16 7.25 0.99
C GLY A 314 16.61 8.68 0.87
N PHE A 315 15.60 8.95 1.66
CA PHE A 315 14.83 10.18 1.58
C PHE A 315 14.90 10.97 2.89
N LYS A 316 14.85 12.30 2.77
CA LYS A 316 14.75 13.22 3.88
C LYS A 316 13.55 14.13 3.68
N ASP A 317 12.86 14.46 4.74
CA ASP A 317 11.76 15.44 4.69
C ASP A 317 12.28 16.81 4.23
N SER A 318 11.56 17.44 3.33
CA SER A 318 11.97 18.72 2.73
C SER A 318 11.92 19.88 3.71
N GLY A 319 11.09 19.80 4.75
CA GLY A 319 10.95 20.83 5.78
C GLY A 319 11.90 20.62 6.95
N THR A 320 11.92 19.42 7.55
CA THR A 320 12.72 19.13 8.76
C THR A 320 14.11 18.61 8.45
N GLY A 321 14.32 17.97 7.30
CA GLY A 321 15.56 17.29 6.95
C GLY A 321 15.77 15.93 7.64
N ASP A 322 14.78 15.46 8.37
CA ASP A 322 14.81 14.16 9.03
C ASP A 322 14.71 13.02 8.02
N ILE A 323 15.27 11.86 8.37
CA ILE A 323 15.15 10.66 7.55
C ILE A 323 13.67 10.22 7.51
N VAL A 324 13.15 10.08 6.30
CA VAL A 324 11.76 9.68 6.05
C VAL A 324 11.69 8.18 5.92
N LYS A 325 10.86 7.55 6.74
CA LYS A 325 10.42 6.17 6.55
C LYS A 325 9.38 6.10 5.43
N LEU A 326 9.43 5.01 4.67
CA LEU A 326 8.45 4.79 3.63
C LEU A 326 7.20 4.12 4.22
N GLU A 327 6.14 4.87 4.38
CA GLU A 327 4.87 4.42 4.98
C GLU A 327 3.82 4.16 3.91
N LYS A 328 3.03 3.09 4.08
CA LYS A 328 1.86 2.81 3.24
C LYS A 328 0.86 3.96 3.28
N GLY A 329 0.14 4.17 2.17
CA GLY A 329 -0.86 5.24 2.06
C GLY A 329 -0.26 6.65 1.99
N LYS A 330 1.02 6.76 1.66
CA LYS A 330 1.71 8.07 1.48
C LYS A 330 2.26 8.20 0.07
N ILE A 331 2.32 9.45 -0.40
CA ILE A 331 2.96 9.83 -1.66
C ILE A 331 4.20 10.66 -1.33
N TYR A 332 5.32 10.28 -1.90
CA TYR A 332 6.62 10.91 -1.70
C TYR A 332 7.03 11.58 -3.01
N THR A 333 6.92 12.90 -3.07
CA THR A 333 7.25 13.67 -4.28
C THR A 333 8.68 14.20 -4.20
N ILE A 334 9.47 13.87 -5.19
CA ILE A 334 10.83 14.36 -5.40
C ILE A 334 10.76 15.46 -6.45
N SER A 335 10.89 16.71 -6.01
CA SER A 335 10.92 17.82 -6.95
C SER A 335 12.26 17.89 -7.69
N LYS A 336 12.24 18.26 -8.95
CA LYS A 336 13.44 18.48 -9.77
C LYS A 336 14.40 19.49 -9.13
N ALA A 337 13.88 20.53 -8.51
CA ALA A 337 14.68 21.54 -7.83
C ALA A 337 15.53 20.97 -6.68
N ASN A 338 15.04 19.91 -6.04
CA ASN A 338 15.70 19.21 -4.94
C ASN A 338 16.52 18.00 -5.39
N PHE A 339 16.45 17.63 -6.67
CA PHE A 339 17.17 16.50 -7.19
C PHE A 339 18.30 16.96 -8.14
N LYS A 340 19.41 17.38 -7.55
CA LYS A 340 20.62 17.80 -8.27
C LYS A 340 21.76 16.85 -7.96
N PHE A 341 22.59 16.58 -8.99
CA PHE A 341 23.79 15.77 -8.84
C PHE A 341 24.96 16.39 -9.60
N ASP A 342 26.17 16.07 -9.19
CA ASP A 342 27.42 16.44 -9.85
C ASP A 342 28.31 15.20 -10.06
N GLU A 343 29.50 15.43 -10.61
CA GLU A 343 30.45 14.37 -10.91
C GLU A 343 30.83 13.52 -9.69
N SER A 344 30.80 14.09 -8.47
CA SER A 344 31.16 13.37 -7.25
C SER A 344 30.10 12.36 -6.80
N ASN A 345 28.90 12.48 -7.34
CA ASN A 345 27.79 11.56 -7.06
C ASN A 345 27.75 10.36 -8.02
N LEU A 346 28.63 10.33 -9.01
CA LEU A 346 28.62 9.34 -10.08
C LEU A 346 29.67 8.26 -9.86
N THR A 347 29.27 7.02 -10.07
CA THR A 347 30.16 5.85 -9.95
C THR A 347 29.93 4.86 -11.09
N PRO A 348 30.98 4.13 -11.54
CA PRO A 348 30.82 3.07 -12.52
C PRO A 348 30.09 1.82 -11.95
N VAL A 349 29.90 1.76 -10.64
CA VAL A 349 29.24 0.66 -9.93
C VAL A 349 28.08 1.24 -9.10
N PRO A 350 26.87 0.73 -9.24
CA PRO A 350 25.72 1.23 -8.50
C PRO A 350 25.83 0.92 -7.00
N ASN A 351 25.03 1.60 -6.19
CA ASN A 351 24.85 1.36 -4.77
C ASN A 351 26.16 1.39 -3.95
N THR A 352 27.08 2.26 -4.31
CA THR A 352 28.35 2.46 -3.59
C THR A 352 28.13 3.35 -2.38
N ASP A 353 28.53 2.90 -1.20
CA ASP A 353 28.29 3.59 0.08
C ASP A 353 28.87 5.00 0.16
N ALA A 354 30.00 5.23 -0.50
CA ALA A 354 30.76 6.46 -0.36
C ALA A 354 30.15 7.69 -1.07
N VAL A 355 29.30 7.50 -2.05
CA VAL A 355 28.85 8.59 -2.96
C VAL A 355 27.33 8.69 -3.10
N GLY A 356 26.58 7.91 -2.34
CA GLY A 356 25.12 7.92 -2.41
C GLY A 356 24.52 9.25 -1.92
N VAL A 357 23.51 9.74 -2.64
CA VAL A 357 22.80 10.97 -2.29
C VAL A 357 21.56 10.70 -1.46
N TRP A 358 21.19 11.69 -0.63
CA TRP A 358 19.94 11.72 0.09
C TRP A 358 19.03 12.78 -0.55
N LEU A 359 17.85 12.35 -1.01
CA LEU A 359 16.92 13.28 -1.64
C LEU A 359 15.93 13.86 -0.63
N LYS A 360 15.61 15.13 -0.80
CA LYS A 360 14.52 15.77 -0.08
C LYS A 360 13.20 15.42 -0.76
N VAL A 361 12.23 14.98 0.03
CA VAL A 361 10.89 14.61 -0.42
C VAL A 361 9.82 15.43 0.30
N THR A 362 8.72 15.71 -0.39
CA THR A 362 7.49 16.18 0.22
C THR A 362 6.57 14.98 0.40
N VAL A 363 6.03 14.82 1.61
CA VAL A 363 5.16 13.68 1.95
C VAL A 363 3.72 14.17 2.05
N LYS A 364 2.81 13.49 1.35
CA LYS A 364 1.37 13.77 1.41
C LYS A 364 0.56 12.47 1.54
N PRO A 365 -0.65 12.50 2.14
CA PRO A 365 -1.49 11.31 2.22
C PRO A 365 -2.00 10.90 0.84
N TRP A 366 -2.13 9.59 0.63
CA TRP A 366 -2.80 9.02 -0.53
C TRP A 366 -4.22 8.65 -0.13
N GLU A 367 -5.18 9.36 -0.65
CA GLU A 367 -6.59 9.20 -0.30
C GLU A 367 -7.27 8.08 -1.12
N VAL A 368 -8.39 7.56 -0.62
CA VAL A 368 -9.15 6.46 -1.24
C VAL A 368 -10.57 6.94 -1.59
N VAL A 369 -11.09 6.61 -2.77
CA VAL A 369 -12.47 6.96 -3.19
C VAL A 369 -13.26 5.77 -3.71
N ALA A 370 -14.59 5.86 -3.55
CA ALA A 370 -15.53 5.02 -4.25
C ALA A 370 -15.66 5.44 -5.72
N VAL A 371 -15.47 4.52 -6.64
CA VAL A 371 -15.75 4.75 -8.05
C VAL A 371 -17.28 4.77 -8.24
N LYS A 372 -17.84 5.89 -8.70
CA LYS A 372 -19.21 5.93 -9.20
C LYS A 372 -19.20 5.43 -10.64
N PRO A 373 -20.04 4.45 -11.01
CA PRO A 373 -20.21 4.13 -12.41
C PRO A 373 -20.72 5.37 -13.15
N ASN A 374 -20.10 5.72 -14.27
CA ASN A 374 -20.71 6.66 -15.21
C ASN A 374 -21.91 5.94 -15.83
N LEU A 375 -23.10 6.35 -15.44
CA LEU A 375 -24.35 6.01 -16.12
C LEU A 375 -24.53 6.89 -17.36
#